data_0cc45c723321201078edd483c3e0cba3
#
_entry.id   0cc45c723321201078edd483c3e0cba3
#
_cell.length_a   1.000
_cell.length_b   1.000
_cell.length_c   1.000
_cell.angle_alpha   90.00
_cell.angle_beta   90.00
_cell.angle_gamma   90.00
#
_symmetry.space_group_name_H-M   'P 1'
#
loop_
_entity.id
_entity.type
_entity.pdbx_description
1 polymer ?
#
loop_
_entity_poly.entity_id
_entity_poly.type
_entity_poly.pdbx_seq_one_letter_code
_entity_poly.pdbx_strand_id
1 'polypeptide(L)'
;MRALFLALCLALVAAPGFADEKADKPEAAKEKADIPNPERFASDHTLKLNGTAIKYKTVASETYLRDDKGEPTASIFPVSYVREGADRTRPVTFIFNGGPGSASLWLHMGAFGPKQVVTPSDASGVGAPPYTIRDNQNSLLDVTDMVFIDPVGTGYSRPLG
;
A
#
# COMPACT_ATOMS: atom_id res chain seq x y z
N MET A 1 53.98 67.56 -18.28
CA MET A 1 53.57 66.22 -18.09
C MET A 1 52.11 66.29 -17.66
N ARG A 2 51.23 65.98 -18.55
CA ARG A 2 49.78 66.27 -18.46
C ARG A 2 49.05 65.08 -17.89
N ALA A 3 48.36 65.26 -16.75
CA ALA A 3 47.47 64.31 -16.12
C ALA A 3 46.09 64.41 -16.82
N LEU A 4 45.58 63.31 -17.34
CA LEU A 4 44.26 63.21 -17.97
C LEU A 4 43.30 62.68 -16.92
N PHE A 5 42.37 63.52 -16.47
CA PHE A 5 41.28 63.11 -15.61
C PHE A 5 40.14 62.50 -16.49
N LEU A 6 39.86 61.21 -16.29
CA LEU A 6 38.73 60.57 -16.91
C LEU A 6 37.54 60.58 -15.92
N ALA A 7 36.55 61.38 -16.21
CA ALA A 7 35.28 61.40 -15.43
C ALA A 7 34.40 60.26 -15.87
N LEU A 8 34.10 59.32 -14.95
CA LEU A 8 33.16 58.21 -15.13
C LEU A 8 31.77 58.68 -14.75
N CYS A 9 30.90 58.92 -15.74
CA CYS A 9 29.51 59.19 -15.53
C CYS A 9 28.78 57.86 -15.18
N LEU A 10 28.32 57.74 -13.93
CA LEU A 10 27.47 56.64 -13.49
C LEU A 10 26.02 56.94 -13.88
N ALA A 11 25.52 56.30 -14.94
CA ALA A 11 24.14 56.39 -15.31
C ALA A 11 23.32 55.40 -14.44
N LEU A 12 22.44 55.93 -13.59
CA LEU A 12 21.48 55.19 -12.78
C LEU A 12 20.34 54.75 -13.71
N VAL A 13 20.33 53.50 -14.10
CA VAL A 13 19.19 52.89 -14.84
C VAL A 13 18.17 52.43 -13.80
N ALA A 14 17.05 53.17 -13.72
CA ALA A 14 15.90 52.74 -12.95
C ALA A 14 15.24 51.54 -13.68
N ALA A 15 15.27 50.37 -13.06
CA ALA A 15 14.52 49.20 -13.51
C ALA A 15 13.04 49.37 -13.20
N PRO A 16 12.11 49.12 -14.14
CA PRO A 16 10.68 49.08 -13.84
C PRO A 16 10.40 47.90 -12.92
N GLY A 17 9.72 48.16 -11.80
CA GLY A 17 9.25 47.13 -10.89
C GLY A 17 8.28 46.19 -11.61
N PHE A 18 8.62 44.91 -11.65
CA PHE A 18 7.67 43.89 -11.99
C PHE A 18 6.65 43.79 -10.84
N ALA A 19 5.45 44.29 -11.05
CA ALA A 19 4.30 43.97 -10.24
C ALA A 19 4.02 42.48 -10.41
N ASP A 20 4.16 41.73 -9.31
CA ASP A 20 3.76 40.31 -9.23
C ASP A 20 2.21 40.27 -9.29
N GLU A 21 1.68 40.21 -10.49
CA GLU A 21 0.27 39.90 -10.73
C GLU A 21 0.06 38.43 -10.41
N LYS A 22 -0.32 38.17 -9.14
CA LYS A 22 -0.85 36.86 -8.75
C LYS A 22 -2.09 36.59 -9.61
N ALA A 23 -1.87 35.94 -10.74
CA ALA A 23 -2.95 35.32 -11.49
C ALA A 23 -3.61 34.29 -10.58
N ASP A 24 -4.78 34.63 -10.06
CA ASP A 24 -5.70 33.70 -9.43
C ASP A 24 -6.08 32.66 -10.49
N LYS A 25 -5.35 31.55 -10.49
CA LYS A 25 -5.63 30.42 -11.33
C LYS A 25 -6.95 29.85 -10.78
N PRO A 26 -8.03 29.78 -11.56
CA PRO A 26 -9.25 29.15 -11.08
C PRO A 26 -8.88 27.73 -10.64
N GLU A 27 -9.10 27.45 -9.36
CA GLU A 27 -9.02 26.09 -8.82
C GLU A 27 -10.08 25.29 -9.60
N ALA A 28 -9.61 24.52 -10.59
CA ALA A 28 -10.47 23.65 -11.36
C ALA A 28 -11.19 22.76 -10.34
N ALA A 29 -12.50 22.91 -10.22
CA ALA A 29 -13.32 22.05 -9.39
C ALA A 29 -12.99 20.62 -9.80
N LYS A 30 -12.30 19.87 -8.91
CA LYS A 30 -12.01 18.46 -9.12
C LYS A 30 -13.36 17.77 -9.29
N GLU A 31 -13.63 17.31 -10.50
CA GLU A 31 -14.79 16.50 -10.80
C GLU A 31 -14.76 15.32 -9.82
N LYS A 32 -15.80 15.16 -8.99
CA LYS A 32 -15.88 14.06 -8.03
C LYS A 32 -15.82 12.77 -8.84
N ALA A 33 -14.72 12.06 -8.76
CA ALA A 33 -14.59 10.75 -9.38
C ALA A 33 -15.70 9.86 -8.84
N ASP A 34 -16.46 9.23 -9.73
CA ASP A 34 -17.47 8.22 -9.36
C ASP A 34 -16.69 7.01 -8.80
N ILE A 35 -16.74 6.85 -7.48
CA ILE A 35 -16.03 5.79 -6.78
C ILE A 35 -16.90 4.54 -6.83
N PRO A 36 -16.45 3.45 -7.48
CA PRO A 36 -17.24 2.24 -7.61
C PRO A 36 -17.52 1.61 -6.25
N ASN A 37 -18.49 0.71 -6.21
CA ASN A 37 -18.74 -0.10 -5.01
C ASN A 37 -17.52 -0.97 -4.70
N PRO A 38 -17.19 -1.17 -3.40
CA PRO A 38 -16.04 -1.98 -3.02
C PRO A 38 -16.19 -3.42 -3.51
N GLU A 39 -15.13 -3.94 -4.11
CA GLU A 39 -15.07 -5.32 -4.56
C GLU A 39 -14.78 -6.29 -3.39
N ARG A 40 -15.33 -7.51 -3.49
CA ARG A 40 -15.12 -8.56 -2.50
C ARG A 40 -15.10 -9.93 -3.16
N PHE A 41 -14.03 -10.67 -2.91
CA PHE A 41 -13.82 -12.03 -3.35
C PHE A 41 -13.71 -12.96 -2.14
N ALA A 42 -14.32 -14.13 -2.21
CA ALA A 42 -14.23 -15.12 -1.15
C ALA A 42 -14.06 -16.52 -1.72
N SER A 43 -13.26 -17.36 -1.05
CA SER A 43 -13.01 -18.74 -1.43
C SER A 43 -12.71 -19.60 -0.21
N ASP A 44 -13.02 -20.90 -0.32
CA ASP A 44 -12.82 -21.88 0.75
C ASP A 44 -11.61 -22.75 0.42
N HIS A 45 -10.79 -23.02 1.43
CA HIS A 45 -9.52 -23.72 1.29
C HIS A 45 -9.27 -24.68 2.46
N THR A 46 -8.24 -25.51 2.29
CA THR A 46 -7.72 -26.36 3.35
C THR A 46 -6.20 -26.19 3.41
N LEU A 47 -5.67 -25.97 4.61
CA LEU A 47 -4.25 -25.97 4.92
C LEU A 47 -3.92 -27.27 5.64
N LYS A 48 -2.87 -27.97 5.20
CA LYS A 48 -2.26 -29.04 5.98
C LYS A 48 -1.13 -28.48 6.81
N LEU A 49 -1.35 -28.38 8.13
CA LEU A 49 -0.38 -27.82 9.08
C LEU A 49 -0.05 -28.88 10.13
N ASN A 50 1.21 -29.30 10.18
CA ASN A 50 1.71 -30.31 11.14
C ASN A 50 0.84 -31.58 11.20
N GLY A 51 0.42 -32.07 10.04
CA GLY A 51 -0.44 -33.27 9.91
C GLY A 51 -1.93 -33.05 10.14
N THR A 52 -2.34 -31.86 10.55
CA THR A 52 -3.75 -31.49 10.77
C THR A 52 -4.31 -30.71 9.58
N ALA A 53 -5.51 -31.08 9.13
CA ALA A 53 -6.21 -30.32 8.10
C ALA A 53 -7.04 -29.20 8.72
N ILE A 54 -6.74 -27.97 8.38
CA ILE A 54 -7.45 -26.76 8.82
C ILE A 54 -8.24 -26.21 7.65
N LYS A 55 -9.57 -26.24 7.73
CA LYS A 55 -10.45 -25.57 6.77
C LYS A 55 -10.54 -24.09 7.08
N TYR A 56 -10.47 -23.26 6.08
CA TYR A 56 -10.51 -21.82 6.24
C TYR A 56 -11.12 -21.12 5.03
N LYS A 57 -11.69 -19.96 5.25
CA LYS A 57 -12.18 -19.05 4.24
C LYS A 57 -11.16 -17.92 4.03
N THR A 58 -10.86 -17.66 2.77
CA THR A 58 -10.11 -16.46 2.35
C THR A 58 -11.10 -15.40 1.88
N VAL A 59 -10.92 -14.17 2.33
CA VAL A 59 -11.67 -13.00 1.86
C VAL A 59 -10.68 -11.92 1.46
N ALA A 60 -10.64 -11.58 0.19
CA ALA A 60 -9.97 -10.39 -0.32
C ALA A 60 -11.05 -9.34 -0.60
N SER A 61 -10.94 -8.17 -0.05
CA SER A 61 -11.97 -7.14 -0.16
C SER A 61 -11.38 -5.75 -0.24
N GLU A 62 -12.07 -4.86 -0.90
CA GLU A 62 -11.79 -3.44 -0.87
C GLU A 62 -12.55 -2.78 0.28
N THR A 63 -11.94 -1.79 0.93
CA THR A 63 -12.56 -1.00 1.99
C THR A 63 -12.13 0.46 1.84
N TYR A 64 -13.10 1.38 1.78
CA TYR A 64 -12.81 2.79 1.69
C TYR A 64 -12.66 3.43 3.07
N LEU A 65 -11.50 4.04 3.29
CA LEU A 65 -11.31 4.97 4.40
C LEU A 65 -11.97 6.30 4.04
N ARG A 66 -12.67 6.89 5.01
CA ARG A 66 -13.43 8.12 4.80
C ARG A 66 -13.01 9.18 5.81
N ASP A 67 -13.08 10.44 5.41
CA ASP A 67 -12.90 11.58 6.29
C ASP A 67 -14.14 11.84 7.15
N ASP A 68 -14.08 12.88 7.99
CA ASP A 68 -15.18 13.29 8.87
C ASP A 68 -16.44 13.74 8.12
N LYS A 69 -16.32 14.04 6.83
CA LYS A 69 -17.44 14.40 5.94
C LYS A 69 -18.03 13.20 5.22
N GLY A 70 -17.45 12.01 5.43
CA GLY A 70 -17.84 10.78 4.75
C GLY A 70 -17.28 10.64 3.34
N GLU A 71 -16.40 11.54 2.89
CA GLU A 71 -15.74 11.45 1.58
C GLU A 71 -14.62 10.42 1.64
N PRO A 72 -14.50 9.51 0.67
CA PRO A 72 -13.45 8.51 0.64
C PRO A 72 -12.09 9.14 0.36
N THR A 73 -11.11 8.83 1.19
CA THR A 73 -9.75 9.37 1.13
C THR A 73 -8.72 8.33 0.71
N ALA A 74 -9.03 7.06 0.92
CA ALA A 74 -8.18 5.96 0.46
C ALA A 74 -9.00 4.68 0.28
N SER A 75 -8.51 3.81 -0.61
CA SER A 75 -8.92 2.42 -0.72
C SER A 75 -7.84 1.55 -0.11
N ILE A 76 -8.19 0.68 0.83
CA ILE A 76 -7.33 -0.39 1.33
C ILE A 76 -7.87 -1.74 0.90
N PHE A 77 -6.96 -2.68 0.63
CA PHE A 77 -7.30 -4.01 0.13
C PHE A 77 -6.76 -5.10 1.09
N PRO A 78 -7.48 -5.38 2.20
CA PRO A 78 -7.11 -6.45 3.11
C PRO A 78 -7.39 -7.84 2.53
N VAL A 79 -6.55 -8.81 2.91
CA VAL A 79 -6.76 -10.24 2.69
C VAL A 79 -6.88 -10.92 4.03
N SER A 80 -8.05 -11.50 4.30
CA SER A 80 -8.37 -12.15 5.56
C SER A 80 -8.40 -13.67 5.41
N TYR A 81 -7.92 -14.37 6.42
CA TYR A 81 -7.96 -15.81 6.57
C TYR A 81 -8.68 -16.17 7.87
N VAL A 82 -9.82 -16.82 7.76
CA VAL A 82 -10.69 -17.14 8.90
C VAL A 82 -10.87 -18.65 8.96
N ARG A 83 -10.49 -19.27 10.10
CA ARG A 83 -10.66 -20.71 10.31
C ARG A 83 -12.14 -21.05 10.43
N GLU A 84 -12.58 -22.06 9.69
CA GLU A 84 -13.96 -22.56 9.78
C GLU A 84 -14.19 -23.36 11.08
N GLY A 85 -15.39 -23.23 11.63
CA GLY A 85 -15.81 -23.97 12.81
C GLY A 85 -15.08 -23.55 14.10
N ALA A 86 -14.34 -22.45 14.07
CA ALA A 86 -13.67 -21.92 15.25
C ALA A 86 -14.63 -21.13 16.14
N ASP A 87 -14.27 -20.99 17.43
CA ASP A 87 -15.02 -20.19 18.38
C ASP A 87 -14.98 -18.70 17.97
N ARG A 88 -16.06 -17.98 18.26
CA ARG A 88 -16.17 -16.53 18.01
C ARG A 88 -15.23 -15.68 18.86
N THR A 89 -14.68 -16.25 19.93
CA THR A 89 -13.67 -15.61 20.78
C THR A 89 -12.24 -15.78 20.26
N ARG A 90 -12.08 -16.44 19.12
CA ARG A 90 -10.78 -16.67 18.52
C ARG A 90 -10.07 -15.34 18.23
N PRO A 91 -8.76 -15.21 18.58
CA PRO A 91 -7.99 -14.01 18.28
C PRO A 91 -7.95 -13.68 16.78
N VAL A 92 -7.81 -12.40 16.46
CA VAL A 92 -7.53 -11.89 15.11
C VAL A 92 -6.21 -11.14 15.16
N THR A 93 -5.28 -11.53 14.27
CA THR A 93 -3.98 -10.86 14.13
C THR A 93 -3.98 -10.01 12.86
N PHE A 94 -3.76 -8.71 13.02
CA PHE A 94 -3.55 -7.79 11.92
C PHE A 94 -2.07 -7.74 11.57
N ILE A 95 -1.74 -7.95 10.29
CA ILE A 95 -0.37 -8.09 9.80
C ILE A 95 -0.15 -7.10 8.68
N PHE A 96 0.84 -6.24 8.84
CA PHE A 96 1.24 -5.26 7.83
C PHE A 96 2.75 -5.05 7.85
N ASN A 97 3.31 -4.75 6.70
CA ASN A 97 4.74 -4.50 6.58
C ASN A 97 5.06 -3.05 7.00
N GLY A 98 6.21 -2.87 7.63
CA GLY A 98 6.75 -1.56 7.96
C GLY A 98 7.78 -1.11 6.91
N GLY A 99 8.36 0.09 7.13
CA GLY A 99 9.23 0.77 6.18
C GLY A 99 8.40 1.46 5.09
N PRO A 100 8.57 2.76 4.82
CA PRO A 100 7.73 3.45 3.85
C PRO A 100 7.72 2.75 2.50
N GLY A 101 6.52 2.48 1.96
CA GLY A 101 6.35 1.93 0.62
C GLY A 101 6.45 0.41 0.47
N SER A 102 6.36 -0.37 1.56
CA SER A 102 6.38 -1.84 1.47
C SER A 102 5.00 -2.45 1.65
N ALA A 103 4.56 -3.27 0.69
CA ALA A 103 3.36 -4.09 0.79
C ALA A 103 3.54 -5.27 1.75
N SER A 104 2.44 -5.83 2.27
CA SER A 104 2.46 -6.97 3.21
C SER A 104 2.92 -8.29 2.58
N LEU A 105 3.19 -8.32 1.29
CA LEU A 105 3.52 -9.51 0.50
C LEU A 105 4.58 -10.41 1.17
N TRP A 106 5.63 -9.80 1.74
CA TRP A 106 6.71 -10.54 2.40
C TRP A 106 6.25 -11.31 3.63
N LEU A 107 5.36 -10.71 4.44
CA LEU A 107 4.77 -11.37 5.59
C LEU A 107 3.67 -12.34 5.17
N HIS A 108 2.91 -12.00 4.13
CA HIS A 108 1.79 -12.76 3.63
C HIS A 108 2.24 -14.08 2.97
N MET A 109 3.02 -13.99 1.90
CA MET A 109 3.44 -15.15 1.10
C MET A 109 4.82 -15.68 1.48
N GLY A 110 5.55 -14.96 2.32
CA GLY A 110 6.90 -15.34 2.75
C GLY A 110 6.96 -15.92 4.16
N ALA A 111 6.09 -15.45 5.10
CA ALA A 111 6.23 -15.81 6.52
C ALA A 111 5.00 -16.49 7.12
N PHE A 112 3.85 -15.80 7.24
CA PHE A 112 2.76 -16.19 8.13
C PHE A 112 1.47 -16.67 7.44
N GLY A 113 1.26 -16.32 6.18
CA GLY A 113 0.06 -16.71 5.44
C GLY A 113 -0.05 -18.24 5.29
N PRO A 114 -1.25 -18.76 4.94
CA PRO A 114 -1.45 -20.22 4.83
C PRO A 114 -0.73 -20.84 3.64
N LYS A 115 -0.36 -20.05 2.65
CA LYS A 115 0.46 -20.46 1.50
C LYS A 115 1.78 -19.70 1.50
N GLN A 116 2.84 -20.34 1.04
CA GLN A 116 4.19 -19.78 0.98
C GLN A 116 4.80 -20.01 -0.40
N VAL A 117 5.44 -18.99 -0.95
CA VAL A 117 6.30 -19.13 -2.13
C VAL A 117 7.58 -19.85 -1.72
N VAL A 118 7.97 -20.85 -2.50
CA VAL A 118 9.22 -21.59 -2.27
C VAL A 118 10.39 -20.76 -2.81
N THR A 119 11.27 -20.35 -1.91
CA THR A 119 12.51 -19.65 -2.24
C THR A 119 13.71 -20.50 -1.82
N PRO A 120 14.81 -20.54 -2.59
CA PRO A 120 16.04 -21.21 -2.18
C PRO A 120 16.62 -20.58 -0.91
N SER A 121 17.11 -21.41 0.01
CA SER A 121 17.70 -20.94 1.27
C SER A 121 19.14 -20.42 1.12
N ASP A 122 19.77 -20.70 -0.01
CA ASP A 122 21.16 -20.33 -0.36
C ASP A 122 21.23 -18.99 -1.14
N ALA A 123 20.13 -18.25 -1.21
CA ALA A 123 20.00 -17.01 -1.98
C ALA A 123 20.23 -17.17 -3.49
N SER A 124 20.23 -18.39 -4.02
CA SER A 124 20.23 -18.63 -5.47
C SER A 124 18.93 -18.08 -6.09
N GLY A 125 18.96 -17.77 -7.37
CA GLY A 125 17.78 -17.30 -8.10
C GLY A 125 16.67 -18.36 -8.13
N VAL A 126 15.42 -17.92 -8.00
CA VAL A 126 14.23 -18.81 -8.07
C VAL A 126 13.93 -19.34 -9.48
N GLY A 127 14.72 -18.95 -10.49
CA GLY A 127 14.53 -19.35 -11.87
C GLY A 127 13.39 -18.60 -12.57
N ALA A 128 12.92 -19.17 -13.68
CA ALA A 128 11.77 -18.64 -14.43
C ALA A 128 10.44 -19.18 -13.87
N PRO A 129 9.31 -18.44 -14.00
CA PRO A 129 7.98 -18.93 -13.64
C PRO A 129 7.61 -20.21 -14.44
N PRO A 130 6.67 -21.04 -13.93
CA PRO A 130 5.83 -20.79 -12.76
C PRO A 130 6.54 -21.07 -11.44
N TYR A 131 6.35 -20.15 -10.46
CA TYR A 131 6.91 -20.33 -9.12
C TYR A 131 6.08 -21.32 -8.30
N THR A 132 6.78 -22.13 -7.50
CA THR A 132 6.13 -23.13 -6.64
C THR A 132 5.54 -22.48 -5.40
N ILE A 133 4.27 -22.76 -5.12
CA ILE A 133 3.57 -22.38 -3.90
C ILE A 133 3.24 -23.65 -3.12
N ARG A 134 3.48 -23.64 -1.81
CA ARG A 134 3.21 -24.76 -0.91
C ARG A 134 2.39 -24.36 0.29
N ASP A 135 1.87 -25.34 1.02
CA ASP A 135 1.29 -25.13 2.35
C ASP A 135 2.38 -24.65 3.30
N ASN A 136 2.10 -23.55 4.01
CA ASN A 136 3.06 -22.96 4.93
C ASN A 136 2.97 -23.63 6.30
N GLN A 137 4.02 -24.36 6.70
CA GLN A 137 4.10 -25.04 7.99
C GLN A 137 4.35 -24.07 9.17
N ASN A 138 4.63 -22.80 8.90
CA ASN A 138 4.80 -21.74 9.88
C ASN A 138 3.60 -20.79 9.94
N SER A 139 2.47 -21.15 9.29
CA SER A 139 1.27 -20.33 9.33
C SER A 139 0.70 -20.23 10.74
N LEU A 140 0.25 -19.05 11.11
CA LEU A 140 -0.41 -18.81 12.40
C LEU A 140 -1.89 -19.21 12.42
N LEU A 141 -2.41 -19.81 11.34
CA LEU A 141 -3.84 -20.09 11.20
C LEU A 141 -4.36 -21.17 12.18
N ASP A 142 -3.51 -21.90 12.85
CA ASP A 142 -3.89 -22.83 13.94
C ASP A 142 -4.29 -22.09 15.21
N VAL A 143 -3.70 -20.93 15.50
CA VAL A 143 -3.88 -20.18 16.75
C VAL A 143 -4.67 -18.89 16.60
N THR A 144 -4.68 -18.25 15.44
CA THR A 144 -5.35 -16.96 15.22
C THR A 144 -5.92 -16.87 13.80
N ASP A 145 -7.00 -16.10 13.62
CA ASP A 145 -7.38 -15.60 12.32
C ASP A 145 -6.43 -14.48 11.90
N MET A 146 -6.24 -14.26 10.60
CA MET A 146 -5.26 -13.31 10.10
C MET A 146 -5.88 -12.32 9.14
N VAL A 147 -5.44 -11.07 9.21
CA VAL A 147 -5.79 -10.01 8.25
C VAL A 147 -4.51 -9.33 7.80
N PHE A 148 -4.15 -9.55 6.54
CA PHE A 148 -3.01 -8.88 5.90
C PHE A 148 -3.50 -7.58 5.28
N ILE A 149 -2.81 -6.48 5.57
CA ILE A 149 -3.18 -5.14 5.10
C ILE A 149 -1.99 -4.54 4.37
N ASP A 150 -2.21 -4.14 3.13
CA ASP A 150 -1.25 -3.30 2.43
C ASP A 150 -1.45 -1.84 2.86
N PRO A 151 -0.42 -1.16 3.38
CA PRO A 151 -0.50 0.27 3.65
C PRO A 151 -0.89 1.06 2.39
N VAL A 152 -1.58 2.20 2.58
CA VAL A 152 -1.99 3.07 1.46
C VAL A 152 -0.79 3.44 0.60
N GLY A 153 -0.94 3.33 -0.72
CA GLY A 153 0.13 3.53 -1.69
C GLY A 153 1.00 2.30 -1.95
N THR A 154 0.66 1.14 -1.37
CA THR A 154 1.35 -0.13 -1.62
C THR A 154 0.39 -1.23 -2.04
N GLY A 155 0.90 -2.30 -2.67
CA GLY A 155 0.10 -3.42 -3.14
C GLY A 155 -1.11 -2.97 -3.97
N TYR A 156 -2.31 -3.31 -3.52
CA TYR A 156 -3.57 -2.88 -4.14
C TYR A 156 -4.23 -1.67 -3.45
N SER A 157 -3.66 -1.19 -2.33
CA SER A 157 -4.18 -0.04 -1.60
C SER A 157 -3.74 1.28 -2.24
N ARG A 158 -4.68 2.24 -2.39
CA ARG A 158 -4.45 3.50 -3.13
C ARG A 158 -5.00 4.70 -2.36
N PRO A 159 -4.34 5.87 -2.43
CA PRO A 159 -4.96 7.12 -2.03
C PRO A 159 -6.08 7.47 -3.04
N LEU A 160 -7.14 8.14 -2.58
CA LEU A 160 -8.25 8.66 -3.36
C LEU A 160 -8.30 10.18 -3.15
N GLY A 161 -8.18 10.95 -4.21
CA GLY A 161 -8.18 12.41 -4.16
C GLY A 161 -6.93 13.06 -4.71
#